data_9021eae91b95128d4a9be4b24f8751d0
#
_entry.id   9021eae91b95128d4a9be4b24f8751d0
#
_cell.length_a   1.000
_cell.length_b   1.000
_cell.length_c   1.000
_cell.angle_alpha   90.00
_cell.angle_beta   90.00
_cell.angle_gamma   90.00
#
_symmetry.space_group_name_H-M   'P 1'
#
loop_
_entity.id
_entity.type
_entity.pdbx_description
1 polymer ?
#
loop_
_entity_poly.entity_id
_entity_poly.type
_entity_poly.pdbx_seq_one_letter_code
_entity_poly.pdbx_strand_id
1 'polypeptide(L)'
;MIKSRTAIKRLSPAHTSAKGGGILQAFLKKYPWSILAAGAAIQILTGVPSAWGVFQKAVCETYELAEADAAMIFSFVICFFGIGCILGGLLQDKAGPRAAGLSGAVLLGGGFCMAGWLVPAGIPWAFYLAFSVPVGLGCAFLYPSVMSCAQKWYAEKKGLATGVIGGAVGLSGAVLTWLGRFLIARVGIRGAFLWLGALMFAVCAAACALLENPQGKAAAAAAQGAAQNYTVGQMLKTKQYWLLFFVVALATPAVLLFSPIIVELAQQRGLSEAAALSCIVVGSAASAAGRLLMPWLSDKIGRRYTDMLLFAALAGLSIWFAFAQGWLVIAVYSLLTFCYSGEAAVIPAAVTDLFGQKNAGVNYGFAALGMSLGSVGFPLAARFLGLEAGRHWLAVGAAAAGLVCLVFLKPTQGKRL
;
A
#
# COMPACT_ATOMS: atom_id res chain seq x y z
N MET A 1 11.36 -0.81 -65.87
CA MET A 1 10.27 -1.02 -64.89
C MET A 1 10.79 -0.66 -63.50
N ILE A 2 10.49 0.56 -63.10
CA ILE A 2 11.01 1.20 -61.88
C ILE A 2 9.98 0.96 -60.77
N LYS A 3 10.36 0.33 -59.67
CA LYS A 3 9.57 0.28 -58.42
C LYS A 3 10.17 1.22 -57.41
N SER A 4 9.57 2.40 -57.29
CA SER A 4 9.81 3.32 -56.19
C SER A 4 9.18 2.76 -54.91
N ARG A 5 9.98 2.51 -53.87
CA ARG A 5 9.51 2.31 -52.51
C ARG A 5 9.62 3.62 -51.74
N THR A 6 8.50 4.27 -51.55
CA THR A 6 8.34 5.45 -50.71
C THR A 6 8.46 5.01 -49.27
N ALA A 7 9.57 5.31 -48.62
CA ALA A 7 9.75 5.12 -47.17
C ALA A 7 9.01 6.21 -46.42
N ILE A 8 7.86 5.86 -45.81
CA ILE A 8 7.18 6.73 -44.87
C ILE A 8 8.01 6.78 -43.59
N LYS A 9 8.77 7.86 -43.44
CA LYS A 9 9.41 8.24 -42.18
C LYS A 9 8.33 8.54 -41.15
N ARG A 10 8.10 7.62 -40.23
CA ARG A 10 7.31 7.89 -39.01
C ARG A 10 8.05 8.95 -38.20
N LEU A 11 7.51 10.16 -38.20
CA LEU A 11 7.90 11.24 -37.31
C LEU A 11 7.58 10.80 -35.87
N SER A 12 8.61 10.50 -35.12
CA SER A 12 8.56 10.33 -33.67
C SER A 12 8.30 11.70 -33.02
N PRO A 13 7.30 11.87 -32.15
CA PRO A 13 7.12 13.12 -31.41
C PRO A 13 8.10 13.15 -30.22
N ALA A 14 9.32 13.58 -30.47
CA ALA A 14 10.29 13.87 -29.44
C ALA A 14 11.02 15.14 -29.83
N HIS A 15 10.60 16.28 -29.26
CA HIS A 15 11.46 17.45 -29.04
C HIS A 15 10.65 18.67 -28.56
N THR A 16 10.18 18.67 -27.30
CA THR A 16 9.81 19.93 -26.63
C THR A 16 9.97 19.85 -25.08
N SER A 17 10.87 19.01 -24.56
CA SER A 17 11.17 19.00 -23.11
C SER A 17 12.68 19.00 -22.78
N ALA A 18 13.55 19.42 -23.68
CA ALA A 18 14.99 19.14 -23.58
C ALA A 18 15.80 20.08 -22.66
N LYS A 19 15.30 21.22 -22.20
CA LYS A 19 16.09 22.15 -21.38
C LYS A 19 15.88 22.03 -19.86
N GLY A 20 14.69 21.67 -19.39
CA GLY A 20 14.42 21.50 -17.95
C GLY A 20 14.89 20.15 -17.37
N GLY A 21 14.83 19.09 -18.17
CA GLY A 21 15.22 17.74 -17.74
C GLY A 21 16.72 17.58 -17.43
N GLY A 22 17.59 18.31 -18.11
CA GLY A 22 19.05 18.24 -17.89
C GLY A 22 19.48 18.79 -16.54
N ILE A 23 18.88 19.88 -16.07
CA ILE A 23 19.21 20.50 -14.78
C ILE A 23 18.75 19.60 -13.63
N LEU A 24 17.52 19.07 -13.71
CA LEU A 24 17.01 18.18 -12.68
C LEU A 24 17.80 16.85 -12.61
N GLN A 25 18.14 16.26 -13.74
CA GLN A 25 18.99 15.06 -13.81
C GLN A 25 20.38 15.31 -13.19
N ALA A 26 20.98 16.48 -13.44
CA ALA A 26 22.26 16.87 -12.84
C ALA A 26 22.12 17.03 -11.33
N PHE A 27 21.04 17.68 -10.86
CA PHE A 27 20.75 17.81 -9.43
C PHE A 27 20.57 16.43 -8.77
N LEU A 28 19.73 15.55 -9.35
CA LEU A 28 19.46 14.22 -8.81
C LEU A 28 20.71 13.32 -8.80
N LYS A 29 21.59 13.45 -9.79
CA LYS A 29 22.89 12.75 -9.78
C LYS A 29 23.82 13.24 -8.66
N LYS A 30 23.79 14.53 -8.36
CA LYS A 30 24.58 15.14 -7.27
C LYS A 30 24.01 14.83 -5.89
N TYR A 31 22.67 14.78 -5.79
CA TYR A 31 21.95 14.58 -4.54
C TYR A 31 20.89 13.45 -4.66
N PRO A 32 21.31 12.18 -4.84
CA PRO A 32 20.35 11.09 -5.04
C PRO A 32 19.45 10.83 -3.81
N TRP A 33 19.89 11.22 -2.63
CA TRP A 33 19.08 11.12 -1.41
C TRP A 33 17.78 11.95 -1.46
N SER A 34 17.72 12.98 -2.31
CA SER A 34 16.51 13.80 -2.47
C SER A 34 15.31 12.98 -2.98
N ILE A 35 15.55 11.92 -3.77
CA ILE A 35 14.50 11.00 -4.21
C ILE A 35 13.97 10.17 -3.04
N LEU A 36 14.87 9.71 -2.15
CA LEU A 36 14.44 8.97 -0.95
C LEU A 36 13.66 9.88 0.00
N ALA A 37 14.12 11.13 0.19
CA ALA A 37 13.42 12.10 1.02
C ALA A 37 12.04 12.47 0.46
N ALA A 38 11.95 12.74 -0.85
CA ALA A 38 10.69 13.00 -1.53
C ALA A 38 9.75 11.78 -1.46
N GLY A 39 10.30 10.60 -1.70
CA GLY A 39 9.56 9.35 -1.60
C GLY A 39 9.05 9.08 -0.19
N ALA A 40 9.88 9.27 0.83
CA ALA A 40 9.48 9.12 2.23
C ALA A 40 8.39 10.11 2.63
N ALA A 41 8.50 11.39 2.21
CA ALA A 41 7.48 12.41 2.47
C ALA A 41 6.12 12.03 1.87
N ILE A 42 6.11 11.54 0.62
CA ILE A 42 4.88 11.02 -0.02
C ILE A 42 4.33 9.85 0.78
N GLN A 43 5.17 8.89 1.14
CA GLN A 43 4.71 7.64 1.76
C GLN A 43 4.21 7.82 3.19
N ILE A 44 4.72 8.78 3.94
CA ILE A 44 4.15 9.17 5.24
C ILE A 44 2.69 9.65 5.08
N LEU A 45 2.34 10.28 3.97
CA LEU A 45 0.99 10.77 3.73
C LEU A 45 0.06 9.76 3.06
N THR A 46 0.59 8.72 2.40
CA THR A 46 -0.24 7.69 1.73
C THR A 46 -0.72 6.57 2.65
N GLY A 47 -0.17 6.45 3.85
CA GLY A 47 -0.58 5.43 4.81
C GLY A 47 -1.89 5.73 5.56
N VAL A 48 -2.83 6.41 4.92
CA VAL A 48 -4.16 6.78 5.44
C VAL A 48 -4.87 5.63 6.16
N PRO A 49 -4.88 4.39 5.62
CA PRO A 49 -5.53 3.28 6.29
C PRO A 49 -5.03 3.02 7.71
N SER A 50 -3.74 3.23 7.97
CA SER A 50 -3.14 2.98 9.28
C SER A 50 -3.62 3.95 10.37
N ALA A 51 -4.17 5.11 9.98
CA ALA A 51 -4.68 6.14 10.90
C ALA A 51 -6.22 6.20 10.94
N TRP A 52 -6.93 5.35 10.18
CA TRP A 52 -8.39 5.45 10.04
C TRP A 52 -9.13 5.39 11.38
N GLY A 53 -8.67 4.60 12.33
CA GLY A 53 -9.29 4.48 13.65
C GLY A 53 -9.44 5.79 14.43
N VAL A 54 -8.65 6.82 14.10
CA VAL A 54 -8.77 8.17 14.70
C VAL A 54 -9.92 8.96 14.09
N PHE A 55 -10.17 8.75 12.80
CA PHE A 55 -11.20 9.49 12.07
C PHE A 55 -12.58 8.86 12.23
N GLN A 56 -12.66 7.54 12.45
CA GLN A 56 -13.88 6.75 12.36
C GLN A 56 -15.00 7.30 13.23
N LYS A 57 -14.75 7.53 14.53
CA LYS A 57 -15.77 8.05 15.46
C LYS A 57 -16.31 9.41 15.02
N ALA A 58 -15.42 10.35 14.69
CA ALA A 58 -15.81 11.70 14.24
C ALA A 58 -16.56 11.67 12.89
N VAL A 59 -16.24 10.71 12.03
CA VAL A 59 -16.97 10.48 10.77
C VAL A 59 -18.37 9.96 11.05
N CYS A 60 -18.53 8.95 11.92
CA CYS A 60 -19.85 8.43 12.31
C CYS A 60 -20.75 9.54 12.86
N GLU A 61 -20.23 10.33 13.81
CA GLU A 61 -20.97 11.39 14.47
C GLU A 61 -21.37 12.53 13.50
N THR A 62 -20.42 12.95 12.63
CA THR A 62 -20.64 14.13 11.76
C THR A 62 -21.46 13.80 10.52
N TYR A 63 -21.25 12.62 9.93
CA TYR A 63 -21.93 12.23 8.68
C TYR A 63 -23.12 11.29 8.91
N GLU A 64 -23.48 11.05 10.17
CA GLU A 64 -24.63 10.21 10.57
C GLU A 64 -24.54 8.78 10.02
N LEU A 65 -23.30 8.21 10.02
CA LEU A 65 -23.04 6.88 9.51
C LEU A 65 -23.03 5.85 10.63
N ALA A 66 -23.53 4.64 10.35
CA ALA A 66 -23.36 3.52 11.24
C ALA A 66 -21.86 3.10 11.31
N GLU A 67 -21.42 2.58 12.46
CA GLU A 67 -20.02 2.15 12.66
C GLU A 67 -19.56 1.12 11.64
N ALA A 68 -20.45 0.17 11.28
CA ALA A 68 -20.18 -0.82 10.26
C ALA A 68 -19.93 -0.20 8.88
N ASP A 69 -20.66 0.85 8.52
CA ASP A 69 -20.50 1.56 7.25
C ASP A 69 -19.21 2.40 7.27
N ALA A 70 -18.89 3.04 8.38
CA ALA A 70 -17.64 3.77 8.55
C ALA A 70 -16.40 2.83 8.51
N ALA A 71 -16.49 1.61 9.03
CA ALA A 71 -15.47 0.59 8.89
C ALA A 71 -15.29 0.14 7.41
N MET A 72 -16.39 0.12 6.64
CA MET A 72 -16.33 -0.20 5.20
C MET A 72 -15.62 0.88 4.37
N ILE A 73 -15.62 2.16 4.82
CA ILE A 73 -14.83 3.23 4.18
C ILE A 73 -13.36 2.82 4.09
N PHE A 74 -12.79 2.35 5.20
CA PHE A 74 -11.43 1.83 5.27
C PHE A 74 -11.21 0.65 4.30
N SER A 75 -12.14 -0.32 4.30
CA SER A 75 -12.07 -1.50 3.44
C SER A 75 -12.06 -1.13 1.96
N PHE A 76 -12.89 -0.17 1.56
CA PHE A 76 -12.93 0.33 0.19
C PHE A 76 -11.67 1.13 -0.20
N VAL A 77 -11.05 1.89 0.72
CA VAL A 77 -9.74 2.52 0.44
C VAL A 77 -8.71 1.47 0.04
N ILE A 78 -8.61 0.37 0.79
CA ILE A 78 -7.69 -0.74 0.48
C ILE A 78 -8.09 -1.46 -0.82
N CYS A 79 -9.38 -1.65 -1.05
CA CYS A 79 -9.88 -2.25 -2.29
C CYS A 79 -9.46 -1.44 -3.51
N PHE A 80 -9.70 -0.14 -3.49
CA PHE A 80 -9.33 0.75 -4.59
C PHE A 80 -7.82 0.98 -4.69
N PHE A 81 -7.07 0.80 -3.61
CA PHE A 81 -5.62 0.73 -3.67
C PHE A 81 -5.15 -0.46 -4.54
N GLY A 82 -5.67 -1.66 -4.33
CA GLY A 82 -5.32 -2.83 -5.14
C GLY A 82 -5.65 -2.65 -6.63
N ILE A 83 -6.86 -2.16 -6.94
CA ILE A 83 -7.30 -1.84 -8.31
C ILE A 83 -6.39 -0.74 -8.92
N GLY A 84 -6.13 0.29 -8.15
CA GLY A 84 -5.33 1.43 -8.55
C GLY A 84 -3.87 1.09 -8.85
N CYS A 85 -3.31 0.05 -8.21
CA CYS A 85 -1.94 -0.41 -8.51
C CYS A 85 -1.78 -0.85 -9.97
N ILE A 86 -2.82 -1.43 -10.59
CA ILE A 86 -2.82 -1.76 -12.02
C ILE A 86 -2.85 -0.49 -12.86
N LEU A 87 -3.79 0.41 -12.57
CA LEU A 87 -3.98 1.65 -13.34
C LEU A 87 -2.78 2.58 -13.21
N GLY A 88 -2.26 2.74 -11.99
CA GLY A 88 -1.07 3.53 -11.68
C GLY A 88 0.19 2.97 -12.33
N GLY A 89 0.35 1.64 -12.32
CA GLY A 89 1.44 0.95 -13.02
C GLY A 89 1.40 1.17 -14.52
N LEU A 90 0.23 1.04 -15.16
CA LEU A 90 0.04 1.31 -16.58
C LEU A 90 0.34 2.78 -16.93
N LEU A 91 -0.11 3.72 -16.10
CA LEU A 91 0.15 5.15 -16.32
C LEU A 91 1.64 5.46 -16.16
N GLN A 92 2.29 4.88 -15.15
CA GLN A 92 3.73 5.03 -14.92
C GLN A 92 4.56 4.49 -16.08
N ASP A 93 4.19 3.35 -16.64
CA ASP A 93 4.91 2.74 -17.77
C ASP A 93 4.78 3.57 -19.05
N LYS A 94 3.63 4.24 -19.27
CA LYS A 94 3.36 5.08 -20.43
C LYS A 94 3.86 6.51 -20.30
N ALA A 95 3.61 7.15 -19.16
CA ALA A 95 3.83 8.59 -18.95
C ALA A 95 4.93 8.90 -17.91
N GLY A 96 5.50 7.87 -17.29
CA GLY A 96 6.57 7.99 -16.29
C GLY A 96 6.09 8.25 -14.86
N PRO A 97 7.02 8.18 -13.88
CA PRO A 97 6.68 8.21 -12.45
C PRO A 97 6.14 9.57 -12.00
N ARG A 98 6.56 10.68 -12.64
CA ARG A 98 6.07 12.02 -12.31
C ARG A 98 4.59 12.18 -12.64
N ALA A 99 4.18 11.77 -13.85
CA ALA A 99 2.79 11.90 -14.29
C ALA A 99 1.85 11.03 -13.44
N ALA A 100 2.24 9.77 -13.19
CA ALA A 100 1.49 8.87 -12.31
C ALA A 100 1.42 9.42 -10.87
N GLY A 101 2.53 9.91 -10.34
CA GLY A 101 2.59 10.50 -9.00
C GLY A 101 1.72 11.76 -8.87
N LEU A 102 1.77 12.69 -9.83
CA LEU A 102 0.94 13.90 -9.82
C LEU A 102 -0.56 13.56 -9.90
N SER A 103 -0.94 12.61 -10.77
CA SER A 103 -2.32 12.11 -10.80
C SER A 103 -2.74 11.52 -9.46
N GLY A 104 -1.86 10.77 -8.81
CA GLY A 104 -2.07 10.24 -7.46
C GLY A 104 -2.23 11.34 -6.41
N ALA A 105 -1.43 12.41 -6.48
CA ALA A 105 -1.53 13.55 -5.57
C ALA A 105 -2.88 14.28 -5.69
N VAL A 106 -3.36 14.47 -6.93
CA VAL A 106 -4.69 15.07 -7.19
C VAL A 106 -5.80 14.20 -6.62
N LEU A 107 -5.74 12.87 -6.87
CA LEU A 107 -6.74 11.94 -6.37
C LEU A 107 -6.75 11.87 -4.83
N LEU A 108 -5.57 11.77 -4.21
CA LEU A 108 -5.45 11.69 -2.76
C LEU A 108 -5.96 12.96 -2.08
N GLY A 109 -5.42 14.13 -2.46
CA GLY A 109 -5.83 15.41 -1.89
C GLY A 109 -7.29 15.76 -2.22
N GLY A 110 -7.71 15.49 -3.46
CA GLY A 110 -9.09 15.70 -3.91
C GLY A 110 -10.10 14.85 -3.14
N GLY A 111 -9.79 13.59 -2.86
CA GLY A 111 -10.65 12.70 -2.06
C GLY A 111 -10.88 13.22 -0.63
N PHE A 112 -9.82 13.68 0.02
CA PHE A 112 -9.95 14.32 1.33
C PHE A 112 -10.78 15.61 1.26
N CYS A 113 -10.55 16.47 0.27
CA CYS A 113 -11.32 17.70 0.09
C CYS A 113 -12.80 17.42 -0.21
N MET A 114 -13.08 16.43 -1.07
CA MET A 114 -14.48 16.05 -1.37
C MET A 114 -15.19 15.53 -0.12
N ALA A 115 -14.53 14.72 0.71
CA ALA A 115 -15.10 14.29 1.99
C ALA A 115 -15.40 15.47 2.91
N GLY A 116 -14.48 16.46 3.02
CA GLY A 116 -14.69 17.66 3.85
C GLY A 116 -15.86 18.54 3.37
N TRP A 117 -16.18 18.54 2.08
CA TRP A 117 -17.31 19.26 1.51
C TRP A 117 -18.63 18.48 1.52
N LEU A 118 -18.57 17.18 1.71
CA LEU A 118 -19.77 16.34 1.69
C LEU A 118 -20.77 16.81 2.78
N VAL A 119 -22.05 16.91 2.38
CA VAL A 119 -23.11 17.26 3.30
C VAL A 119 -23.48 16.03 4.14
N PRO A 120 -23.60 16.14 5.47
CA PRO A 120 -24.11 15.07 6.31
C PRO A 120 -25.54 14.68 5.89
N ALA A 121 -25.73 13.43 5.53
CA ALA A 121 -27.02 12.93 5.06
C ALA A 121 -27.25 11.45 5.38
N GLY A 122 -26.40 10.82 6.20
CA GLY A 122 -26.49 9.40 6.50
C GLY A 122 -26.35 8.48 5.30
N ILE A 123 -25.66 8.91 4.23
CA ILE A 123 -25.57 8.18 2.95
C ILE A 123 -24.16 7.58 2.80
N PRO A 124 -23.91 6.30 3.17
CA PRO A 124 -22.59 5.71 3.16
C PRO A 124 -21.95 5.68 1.77
N TRP A 125 -22.69 5.34 0.71
CA TRP A 125 -22.14 5.24 -0.63
C TRP A 125 -21.63 6.58 -1.17
N ALA A 126 -22.21 7.71 -0.76
CA ALA A 126 -21.73 9.03 -1.14
C ALA A 126 -20.32 9.27 -0.56
N PHE A 127 -20.08 8.85 0.69
CA PHE A 127 -18.78 8.93 1.31
C PHE A 127 -17.76 7.95 0.65
N TYR A 128 -18.20 6.74 0.30
CA TYR A 128 -17.34 5.79 -0.41
C TYR A 128 -16.85 6.35 -1.75
N LEU A 129 -17.75 6.96 -2.54
CA LEU A 129 -17.39 7.56 -3.82
C LEU A 129 -16.52 8.82 -3.67
N ALA A 130 -16.83 9.68 -2.70
CA ALA A 130 -16.11 10.94 -2.50
C ALA A 130 -14.74 10.74 -1.85
N PHE A 131 -14.58 9.75 -0.98
CA PHE A 131 -13.37 9.51 -0.20
C PHE A 131 -12.65 8.23 -0.60
N SER A 132 -13.30 7.06 -0.45
CA SER A 132 -12.60 5.78 -0.55
C SER A 132 -12.03 5.53 -1.95
N VAL A 133 -12.81 5.84 -2.99
CA VAL A 133 -12.36 5.66 -4.39
C VAL A 133 -11.13 6.52 -4.70
N PRO A 134 -11.19 7.86 -4.59
CA PRO A 134 -10.06 8.70 -4.98
C PRO A 134 -8.86 8.56 -4.05
N VAL A 135 -9.07 8.38 -2.74
CA VAL A 135 -7.96 8.17 -1.79
C VAL A 135 -7.25 6.85 -2.06
N GLY A 136 -7.98 5.76 -2.27
CA GLY A 136 -7.43 4.44 -2.58
C GLY A 136 -6.63 4.46 -3.90
N LEU A 137 -7.22 5.00 -4.96
CA LEU A 137 -6.53 5.18 -6.26
C LEU A 137 -5.32 6.11 -6.14
N GLY A 138 -5.43 7.21 -5.39
CA GLY A 138 -4.35 8.17 -5.17
C GLY A 138 -3.13 7.53 -4.50
N CYS A 139 -3.35 6.79 -3.41
CA CYS A 139 -2.30 6.03 -2.74
C CYS A 139 -1.66 4.99 -3.67
N ALA A 140 -2.47 4.32 -4.49
CA ALA A 140 -2.00 3.31 -5.43
C ALA A 140 -1.19 3.86 -6.60
N PHE A 141 -1.46 5.08 -7.03
CA PHE A 141 -0.67 5.74 -8.08
C PHE A 141 0.67 6.25 -7.52
N LEU A 142 0.68 6.71 -6.28
CA LEU A 142 1.86 7.23 -5.60
C LEU A 142 2.83 6.11 -5.19
N TYR A 143 2.35 5.02 -4.57
CA TYR A 143 3.19 3.99 -3.96
C TYR A 143 4.14 3.30 -4.95
N PRO A 144 3.66 2.64 -6.03
CA PRO A 144 4.56 1.97 -6.97
C PRO A 144 5.43 2.95 -7.76
N SER A 145 4.94 4.16 -8.05
CA SER A 145 5.70 5.18 -8.77
C SER A 145 6.93 5.64 -8.00
N VAL A 146 6.76 5.92 -6.72
CA VAL A 146 7.84 6.29 -5.80
C VAL A 146 8.82 5.14 -5.62
N MET A 147 8.31 3.94 -5.33
CA MET A 147 9.12 2.75 -5.08
C MET A 147 9.98 2.39 -6.28
N SER A 148 9.38 2.31 -7.46
CA SER A 148 10.08 1.99 -8.71
C SER A 148 11.14 3.04 -9.06
N CYS A 149 10.83 4.33 -8.91
CA CYS A 149 11.77 5.41 -9.15
C CYS A 149 12.98 5.32 -8.21
N ALA A 150 12.75 5.16 -6.91
CA ALA A 150 13.82 5.04 -5.92
C ALA A 150 14.71 3.82 -6.15
N GLN A 151 14.13 2.65 -6.44
CA GLN A 151 14.89 1.44 -6.74
C GLN A 151 15.75 1.56 -7.99
N LYS A 152 15.32 2.33 -9.00
CA LYS A 152 16.13 2.59 -10.21
C LYS A 152 17.33 3.48 -9.93
N TRP A 153 17.18 4.50 -9.05
CA TRP A 153 18.29 5.35 -8.63
C TRP A 153 19.27 4.65 -7.70
N TYR A 154 18.80 3.71 -6.88
CA TYR A 154 19.58 2.93 -5.93
C TYR A 154 19.71 1.47 -6.39
N ALA A 155 20.03 1.24 -7.67
CA ALA A 155 20.08 -0.09 -8.28
C ALA A 155 21.03 -1.07 -7.55
N GLU A 156 22.14 -0.58 -7.00
CA GLU A 156 23.09 -1.36 -6.19
C GLU A 156 22.66 -1.53 -4.72
N LYS A 157 21.77 -0.68 -4.22
CA LYS A 157 21.30 -0.64 -2.83
C LYS A 157 19.77 -0.65 -2.78
N LYS A 158 19.11 -1.52 -3.55
CA LYS A 158 17.64 -1.61 -3.65
C LYS A 158 16.97 -1.81 -2.29
N GLY A 159 17.59 -2.60 -1.41
CA GLY A 159 17.11 -2.83 -0.05
C GLY A 159 17.02 -1.56 0.78
N LEU A 160 18.01 -0.64 0.66
CA LEU A 160 17.97 0.65 1.33
C LEU A 160 16.79 1.50 0.83
N ALA A 161 16.60 1.58 -0.49
CA ALA A 161 15.49 2.35 -1.08
C ALA A 161 14.14 1.79 -0.65
N THR A 162 13.95 0.48 -0.75
CA THR A 162 12.73 -0.20 -0.32
C THR A 162 12.47 -0.03 1.18
N GLY A 163 13.53 -0.12 1.99
CA GLY A 163 13.45 0.05 3.44
C GLY A 163 13.04 1.46 3.86
N VAL A 164 13.68 2.50 3.30
CA VAL A 164 13.34 3.89 3.63
C VAL A 164 11.90 4.21 3.23
N ILE A 165 11.49 3.86 2.01
CA ILE A 165 10.15 4.14 1.48
C ILE A 165 9.09 3.29 2.17
N GLY A 166 9.33 1.99 2.36
CA GLY A 166 8.44 1.10 3.09
C GLY A 166 8.32 1.46 4.57
N GLY A 167 9.44 1.83 5.22
CA GLY A 167 9.45 2.31 6.60
C GLY A 167 8.64 3.60 6.79
N ALA A 168 8.70 4.52 5.82
CA ALA A 168 7.91 5.75 5.83
C ALA A 168 6.39 5.45 5.79
N VAL A 169 5.94 4.49 4.95
CA VAL A 169 4.54 4.01 4.99
C VAL A 169 4.20 3.42 6.36
N GLY A 170 5.10 2.63 6.94
CA GLY A 170 4.90 2.05 8.26
C GLY A 170 4.66 3.10 9.35
N LEU A 171 5.43 4.20 9.32
CA LEU A 171 5.32 5.30 10.29
C LEU A 171 4.13 6.23 10.06
N SER A 172 3.48 6.15 8.90
CA SER A 172 2.40 7.08 8.52
C SER A 172 1.24 7.09 9.51
N GLY A 173 0.88 5.92 10.06
CA GLY A 173 -0.19 5.82 11.05
C GLY A 173 0.06 6.69 12.28
N ALA A 174 1.28 6.71 12.81
CA ALA A 174 1.64 7.55 13.95
C ALA A 174 1.56 9.05 13.60
N VAL A 175 2.13 9.45 12.46
CA VAL A 175 2.15 10.86 12.01
C VAL A 175 0.73 11.36 11.72
N LEU A 176 -0.05 10.59 10.95
CA LEU A 176 -1.42 10.97 10.58
C LEU A 176 -2.38 10.93 11.77
N THR A 177 -2.17 10.04 12.74
CA THR A 177 -2.93 10.01 13.99
C THR A 177 -2.74 11.30 14.78
N TRP A 178 -1.48 11.71 15.00
CA TRP A 178 -1.18 12.95 15.70
C TRP A 178 -1.74 14.18 14.98
N LEU A 179 -1.48 14.29 13.67
CA LEU A 179 -1.95 15.40 12.85
C LEU A 179 -3.48 15.43 12.74
N GLY A 180 -4.11 14.28 12.55
CA GLY A 180 -5.57 14.15 12.47
C GLY A 180 -6.25 14.59 13.77
N ARG A 181 -5.77 14.10 14.92
CA ARG A 181 -6.30 14.53 16.22
C ARG A 181 -6.16 16.03 16.44
N PHE A 182 -4.98 16.59 16.16
CA PHE A 182 -4.73 18.02 16.28
C PHE A 182 -5.73 18.84 15.44
N LEU A 183 -5.92 18.46 14.18
CA LEU A 183 -6.84 19.17 13.28
C LEU A 183 -8.30 18.98 13.69
N ILE A 184 -8.73 17.76 14.03
CA ILE A 184 -10.11 17.50 14.47
C ILE A 184 -10.45 18.33 15.70
N ALA A 185 -9.54 18.43 16.67
CA ALA A 185 -9.74 19.23 17.88
C ALA A 185 -9.85 20.74 17.60
N ARG A 186 -9.21 21.25 16.52
CA ARG A 186 -9.19 22.68 16.19
C ARG A 186 -10.30 23.11 15.23
N VAL A 187 -10.58 22.31 14.21
CA VAL A 187 -11.46 22.70 13.09
C VAL A 187 -12.55 21.67 12.78
N GLY A 188 -12.72 20.66 13.64
CA GLY A 188 -13.65 19.56 13.43
C GLY A 188 -13.21 18.63 12.29
N ILE A 189 -13.96 17.52 12.06
CA ILE A 189 -13.60 16.51 11.07
C ILE A 189 -13.64 17.05 9.63
N ARG A 190 -14.61 17.86 9.28
CA ARG A 190 -14.74 18.45 7.94
C ARG A 190 -13.57 19.36 7.61
N GLY A 191 -13.23 20.27 8.56
CA GLY A 191 -12.06 21.13 8.44
C GLY A 191 -10.75 20.34 8.40
N ALA A 192 -10.65 19.29 9.22
CA ALA A 192 -9.47 18.42 9.23
C ALA A 192 -9.27 17.74 7.86
N PHE A 193 -10.33 17.25 7.22
CA PHE A 193 -10.26 16.67 5.88
C PHE A 193 -9.82 17.69 4.84
N LEU A 194 -10.33 18.92 4.87
CA LEU A 194 -9.90 19.97 3.94
C LEU A 194 -8.41 20.34 4.10
N TRP A 195 -7.96 20.51 5.33
CA TRP A 195 -6.55 20.82 5.61
C TRP A 195 -5.62 19.67 5.27
N LEU A 196 -6.00 18.44 5.61
CA LEU A 196 -5.23 17.25 5.22
C LEU A 196 -5.18 17.08 3.71
N GLY A 197 -6.31 17.27 3.01
CA GLY A 197 -6.37 17.21 1.56
C GLY A 197 -5.44 18.21 0.87
N ALA A 198 -5.47 19.47 1.32
CA ALA A 198 -4.60 20.53 0.81
C ALA A 198 -3.12 20.23 1.08
N LEU A 199 -2.79 19.79 2.32
CA LEU A 199 -1.43 19.41 2.70
C LEU A 199 -0.92 18.22 1.88
N MET A 200 -1.73 17.15 1.75
CA MET A 200 -1.37 15.96 0.99
C MET A 200 -1.16 16.28 -0.49
N PHE A 201 -2.04 17.09 -1.08
CA PHE A 201 -1.86 17.55 -2.45
C PHE A 201 -0.57 18.35 -2.60
N ALA A 202 -0.34 19.36 -1.77
CA ALA A 202 0.81 20.26 -1.88
C ALA A 202 2.14 19.49 -1.72
N VAL A 203 2.25 18.66 -0.66
CA VAL A 203 3.48 17.89 -0.38
C VAL A 203 3.73 16.84 -1.44
N CYS A 204 2.69 16.06 -1.80
CA CYS A 204 2.85 15.01 -2.81
C CYS A 204 3.14 15.60 -4.19
N ALA A 205 2.49 16.69 -4.60
CA ALA A 205 2.75 17.33 -5.89
C ALA A 205 4.18 17.91 -5.95
N ALA A 206 4.63 18.60 -4.91
CA ALA A 206 6.00 19.12 -4.82
C ALA A 206 7.05 17.99 -4.84
N ALA A 207 6.82 16.93 -4.09
CA ALA A 207 7.72 15.78 -4.06
C ALA A 207 7.72 15.00 -5.40
N CYS A 208 6.56 14.85 -6.05
CA CYS A 208 6.44 14.22 -7.38
C CYS A 208 7.18 15.01 -8.47
N ALA A 209 7.37 16.32 -8.32
CA ALA A 209 8.17 17.10 -9.25
C ALA A 209 9.64 16.63 -9.32
N LEU A 210 10.15 16.00 -8.24
CA LEU A 210 11.49 15.41 -8.18
C LEU A 210 11.55 13.97 -8.74
N LEU A 211 10.41 13.30 -8.96
CA LEU A 211 10.40 11.93 -9.45
C LEU A 211 10.71 11.90 -10.95
N GLU A 212 11.91 11.43 -11.26
CA GLU A 212 12.37 11.24 -12.64
C GLU A 212 13.22 9.96 -12.73
N ASN A 213 12.98 9.14 -13.77
CA ASN A 213 13.77 7.93 -13.97
C ASN A 213 15.22 8.29 -14.34
N PRO A 214 16.23 7.54 -13.84
CA PRO A 214 17.61 7.75 -14.21
C PRO A 214 17.83 7.52 -15.70
N GLN A 215 18.76 8.28 -16.31
CA GLN A 215 19.14 8.17 -17.72
C GLN A 215 20.54 7.57 -17.88
N GLY A 216 20.84 6.97 -19.04
CA GLY A 216 22.16 6.45 -19.41
C GLY A 216 22.50 5.11 -18.74
N LYS A 217 23.76 4.94 -18.26
CA LYS A 217 24.25 3.66 -17.69
C LYS A 217 23.42 3.12 -16.53
N ALA A 218 22.85 4.00 -15.70
CA ALA A 218 22.00 3.60 -14.58
C ALA A 218 20.67 2.95 -15.06
N ALA A 219 20.13 3.42 -16.18
CA ALA A 219 18.95 2.79 -16.80
C ALA A 219 19.29 1.39 -17.36
N ALA A 220 20.48 1.22 -17.94
CA ALA A 220 20.93 -0.08 -18.45
C ALA A 220 21.17 -1.10 -17.32
N ALA A 221 21.76 -0.67 -16.20
CA ALA A 221 21.96 -1.52 -15.02
C ALA A 221 20.64 -2.00 -14.39
N ALA A 222 19.63 -1.13 -14.39
CA ALA A 222 18.29 -1.48 -13.90
C ALA A 222 17.56 -2.51 -14.81
N ALA A 223 17.95 -2.60 -16.09
CA ALA A 223 17.34 -3.52 -17.06
C ALA A 223 17.99 -4.91 -17.10
N GLN A 224 19.19 -5.09 -16.53
CA GLN A 224 19.93 -6.36 -16.54
C GLN A 224 19.48 -7.27 -15.40
N GLY A 225 18.84 -8.38 -15.72
CA GLY A 225 18.61 -9.46 -14.77
C GLY A 225 17.30 -10.21 -14.83
N ALA A 226 16.85 -10.68 -16.00
CA ALA A 226 15.70 -11.58 -16.02
C ALA A 226 15.86 -12.72 -17.01
N ALA A 227 15.83 -13.95 -16.48
CA ALA A 227 15.83 -15.17 -17.29
C ALA A 227 14.48 -15.42 -17.98
N GLN A 228 13.35 -15.01 -17.41
CA GLN A 228 12.02 -15.05 -18.04
C GLN A 228 11.17 -13.86 -17.58
N ASN A 229 10.44 -13.27 -18.53
CA ASN A 229 9.52 -12.15 -18.28
C ASN A 229 8.13 -12.57 -18.73
N TYR A 230 7.24 -12.78 -17.77
CA TYR A 230 5.84 -13.09 -18.04
C TYR A 230 5.08 -11.81 -18.38
N THR A 231 4.28 -11.88 -19.42
CA THR A 231 3.19 -10.91 -19.63
C THR A 231 2.06 -11.21 -18.64
N VAL A 232 1.17 -10.23 -18.40
CA VAL A 232 0.00 -10.42 -17.54
C VAL A 232 -0.83 -11.65 -17.97
N GLY A 233 -1.10 -11.79 -19.27
CA GLY A 233 -1.88 -12.94 -19.78
C GLY A 233 -1.20 -14.30 -19.57
N GLN A 234 0.13 -14.34 -19.59
CA GLN A 234 0.89 -15.56 -19.25
C GLN A 234 0.86 -15.83 -17.75
N MET A 235 1.05 -14.78 -16.92
CA MET A 235 1.02 -14.89 -15.47
C MET A 235 -0.32 -15.39 -14.95
N LEU A 236 -1.43 -14.85 -15.43
CA LEU A 236 -2.80 -15.24 -15.04
C LEU A 236 -3.13 -16.70 -15.31
N LYS A 237 -2.41 -17.34 -16.26
CA LYS A 237 -2.57 -18.77 -16.57
C LYS A 237 -1.78 -19.69 -15.64
N THR A 238 -0.94 -19.14 -14.75
CA THR A 238 -0.11 -19.94 -13.84
C THR A 238 -0.81 -20.20 -12.51
N LYS A 239 -0.58 -21.39 -11.94
CA LYS A 239 -1.04 -21.72 -10.59
C LYS A 239 -0.37 -20.83 -9.54
N GLN A 240 0.88 -20.43 -9.78
CA GLN A 240 1.68 -19.57 -8.90
C GLN A 240 1.04 -18.22 -8.69
N TYR A 241 0.47 -17.62 -9.74
CA TYR A 241 -0.26 -16.37 -9.62
C TYR A 241 -1.46 -16.50 -8.68
N TRP A 242 -2.31 -17.51 -8.87
CA TRP A 242 -3.49 -17.67 -8.04
C TRP A 242 -3.15 -18.01 -6.59
N LEU A 243 -2.11 -18.81 -6.37
CA LEU A 243 -1.63 -19.07 -5.01
C LEU A 243 -1.14 -17.77 -4.34
N LEU A 244 -0.33 -16.96 -5.04
CA LEU A 244 0.15 -15.69 -4.52
C LEU A 244 -0.98 -14.69 -4.29
N PHE A 245 -1.94 -14.61 -5.23
CA PHE A 245 -3.15 -13.79 -5.09
C PHE A 245 -3.93 -14.13 -3.80
N PHE A 246 -4.14 -15.42 -3.54
CA PHE A 246 -4.81 -15.85 -2.32
C PHE A 246 -3.95 -15.65 -1.07
N VAL A 247 -2.63 -15.82 -1.14
CA VAL A 247 -1.72 -15.46 -0.03
C VAL A 247 -1.93 -13.99 0.36
N VAL A 248 -1.89 -13.07 -0.61
CA VAL A 248 -2.12 -11.64 -0.36
C VAL A 248 -3.52 -11.38 0.22
N ALA A 249 -4.56 -12.05 -0.30
CA ALA A 249 -5.93 -11.89 0.22
C ALA A 249 -6.05 -12.41 1.67
N LEU A 250 -5.46 -13.57 1.95
CA LEU A 250 -5.59 -14.27 3.23
C LEU A 250 -4.72 -13.68 4.35
N ALA A 251 -3.74 -12.82 4.03
CA ALA A 251 -2.99 -12.05 5.02
C ALA A 251 -3.83 -10.91 5.63
N THR A 252 -4.80 -10.37 4.89
CA THR A 252 -5.52 -9.15 5.25
C THR A 252 -6.35 -9.24 6.55
N PRO A 253 -7.07 -10.33 6.85
CA PRO A 253 -7.99 -10.38 8.00
C PRO A 253 -7.32 -10.14 9.35
N ALA A 254 -6.08 -10.61 9.50
CA ALA A 254 -5.35 -10.53 10.76
C ALA A 254 -5.17 -9.09 11.28
N VAL A 255 -5.17 -8.11 10.40
CA VAL A 255 -5.05 -6.68 10.74
C VAL A 255 -6.25 -5.87 10.26
N LEU A 256 -6.73 -6.07 9.02
CA LEU A 256 -7.73 -5.18 8.44
C LEU A 256 -9.12 -5.32 9.06
N LEU A 257 -9.45 -6.47 9.68
CA LEU A 257 -10.69 -6.63 10.46
C LEU A 257 -10.69 -5.85 11.77
N PHE A 258 -9.51 -5.52 12.30
CA PHE A 258 -9.37 -4.87 13.60
C PHE A 258 -8.91 -3.41 13.49
N SER A 259 -8.14 -3.06 12.47
CA SER A 259 -7.57 -1.72 12.32
C SER A 259 -8.59 -0.56 12.41
N PRO A 260 -9.78 -0.64 11.80
CA PRO A 260 -10.78 0.42 11.91
C PRO A 260 -11.30 0.61 13.34
N ILE A 261 -11.44 -0.47 14.09
CA ILE A 261 -12.09 -0.50 15.41
C ILE A 261 -11.07 -0.66 16.57
N ILE A 262 -9.77 -0.62 16.28
CA ILE A 262 -8.75 -1.01 17.28
C ILE A 262 -8.77 -0.14 18.52
N VAL A 263 -9.03 1.15 18.39
CA VAL A 263 -9.07 2.08 19.54
C VAL A 263 -10.24 1.73 20.43
N GLU A 264 -11.43 1.54 19.85
CA GLU A 264 -12.63 1.16 20.58
C GLU A 264 -12.50 -0.21 21.24
N LEU A 265 -12.01 -1.21 20.48
CA LEU A 265 -11.75 -2.55 20.98
C LEU A 265 -10.77 -2.54 22.17
N ALA A 266 -9.73 -1.72 22.10
CA ALA A 266 -8.74 -1.58 23.17
C ALA A 266 -9.35 -0.93 24.42
N GLN A 267 -10.25 0.05 24.28
CA GLN A 267 -10.99 0.65 25.38
C GLN A 267 -11.94 -0.38 26.03
N GLN A 268 -12.71 -1.14 25.24
CA GLN A 268 -13.57 -2.22 25.72
C GLN A 268 -12.78 -3.29 26.51
N ARG A 269 -11.49 -3.46 26.21
CA ARG A 269 -10.57 -4.39 26.87
C ARG A 269 -9.75 -3.78 28.01
N GLY A 270 -10.22 -2.66 28.57
CA GLY A 270 -9.71 -2.07 29.80
C GLY A 270 -8.58 -1.03 29.63
N LEU A 271 -8.35 -0.51 28.43
CA LEU A 271 -7.42 0.59 28.22
C LEU A 271 -8.12 1.95 28.26
N SER A 272 -7.44 2.97 28.82
CA SER A 272 -7.89 4.35 28.67
C SER A 272 -7.79 4.80 27.21
N GLU A 273 -8.53 5.84 26.82
CA GLU A 273 -8.49 6.38 25.45
C GLU A 273 -7.05 6.71 24.99
N ALA A 274 -6.28 7.36 25.86
CA ALA A 274 -4.88 7.71 25.56
C ALA A 274 -4.01 6.45 25.35
N ALA A 275 -4.21 5.39 26.16
CA ALA A 275 -3.50 4.13 26.02
C ALA A 275 -3.96 3.35 24.78
N ALA A 276 -5.25 3.36 24.45
CA ALA A 276 -5.80 2.69 23.27
C ALA A 276 -5.23 3.26 21.96
N LEU A 277 -4.97 4.56 21.88
CA LEU A 277 -4.30 5.18 20.73
C LEU A 277 -2.87 4.68 20.53
N SER A 278 -2.21 4.18 21.59
CA SER A 278 -0.88 3.56 21.47
C SER A 278 -0.91 2.32 20.59
N CYS A 279 -2.07 1.65 20.39
CA CYS A 279 -2.20 0.57 19.41
C CYS A 279 -1.82 1.04 18.00
N ILE A 280 -2.25 2.25 17.59
CA ILE A 280 -1.93 2.81 16.27
C ILE A 280 -0.45 3.24 16.22
N VAL A 281 0.04 3.95 17.25
CA VAL A 281 1.40 4.48 17.25
C VAL A 281 2.45 3.37 17.30
N VAL A 282 2.32 2.42 18.25
CA VAL A 282 3.24 1.28 18.38
C VAL A 282 3.07 0.32 17.21
N GLY A 283 1.82 0.09 16.77
CA GLY A 283 1.52 -0.68 15.56
C GLY A 283 2.19 -0.09 14.31
N SER A 284 2.22 1.25 14.18
CA SER A 284 2.91 1.93 13.06
C SER A 284 4.43 1.73 13.13
N ALA A 285 5.03 1.81 14.30
CA ALA A 285 6.45 1.50 14.47
C ALA A 285 6.76 0.03 14.15
N ALA A 286 5.91 -0.89 14.59
CA ALA A 286 6.01 -2.31 14.27
C ALA A 286 5.83 -2.57 12.76
N SER A 287 4.89 -1.89 12.10
CA SER A 287 4.72 -1.92 10.64
C SER A 287 5.99 -1.48 9.91
N ALA A 288 6.61 -0.39 10.34
CA ALA A 288 7.86 0.09 9.76
C ALA A 288 8.98 -0.94 9.94
N ALA A 289 9.12 -1.52 11.13
CA ALA A 289 10.09 -2.58 11.41
C ALA A 289 9.85 -3.82 10.54
N GLY A 290 8.60 -4.27 10.38
CA GLY A 290 8.25 -5.40 9.52
C GLY A 290 8.65 -5.16 8.06
N ARG A 291 8.35 -3.96 7.52
CA ARG A 291 8.71 -3.58 6.14
C ARG A 291 10.21 -3.45 5.92
N LEU A 292 10.99 -3.16 6.95
CA LEU A 292 12.45 -3.12 6.88
C LEU A 292 13.09 -4.51 7.01
N LEU A 293 12.67 -5.28 8.02
CA LEU A 293 13.35 -6.50 8.43
C LEU A 293 12.95 -7.71 7.58
N MET A 294 11.67 -7.84 7.19
CA MET A 294 11.19 -9.05 6.53
C MET A 294 11.70 -9.22 5.08
N PRO A 295 11.80 -8.18 4.24
CA PRO A 295 12.48 -8.31 2.95
C PRO A 295 13.94 -8.75 3.08
N TRP A 296 14.68 -8.18 4.05
CA TRP A 296 16.06 -8.59 4.33
C TRP A 296 16.15 -10.06 4.80
N LEU A 297 15.27 -10.48 5.69
CA LEU A 297 15.20 -11.88 6.12
C LEU A 297 14.87 -12.80 4.95
N SER A 298 13.92 -12.38 4.10
CA SER A 298 13.48 -13.15 2.95
C SER A 298 14.56 -13.31 1.86
N ASP A 299 15.52 -12.39 1.79
CA ASP A 299 16.71 -12.53 0.93
C ASP A 299 17.64 -13.66 1.43
N LYS A 300 17.65 -13.96 2.73
CA LYS A 300 18.49 -14.98 3.36
C LYS A 300 17.88 -16.38 3.35
N ILE A 301 16.61 -16.48 3.79
CA ILE A 301 15.95 -17.78 3.99
C ILE A 301 14.99 -18.14 2.85
N GLY A 302 14.74 -17.20 1.91
CA GLY A 302 13.79 -17.36 0.79
C GLY A 302 12.44 -16.73 1.09
N ARG A 303 11.77 -16.23 0.03
CA ARG A 303 10.47 -15.52 0.13
C ARG A 303 9.39 -16.41 0.74
N ARG A 304 9.26 -17.61 0.21
CA ARG A 304 8.26 -18.61 0.63
C ARG A 304 8.39 -18.94 2.13
N TYR A 305 9.60 -19.23 2.61
CA TYR A 305 9.80 -19.61 4.01
C TYR A 305 9.55 -18.43 4.96
N THR A 306 9.93 -17.22 4.55
CA THR A 306 9.61 -16.00 5.31
C THR A 306 8.11 -15.81 5.42
N ASP A 307 7.36 -15.93 4.32
CA ASP A 307 5.90 -15.78 4.34
C ASP A 307 5.24 -16.92 5.14
N MET A 308 5.74 -18.16 5.07
CA MET A 308 5.25 -19.26 5.93
C MET A 308 5.43 -18.94 7.42
N LEU A 309 6.59 -18.39 7.82
CA LEU A 309 6.84 -17.96 9.19
C LEU A 309 5.87 -16.87 9.62
N LEU A 310 5.66 -15.86 8.75
CA LEU A 310 4.74 -14.76 9.01
C LEU A 310 3.29 -15.25 9.15
N PHE A 311 2.83 -16.14 8.27
CA PHE A 311 1.48 -16.70 8.34
C PHE A 311 1.27 -17.58 9.57
N ALA A 312 2.27 -18.37 9.97
CA ALA A 312 2.24 -19.13 11.22
C ALA A 312 2.13 -18.20 12.44
N ALA A 313 2.91 -17.10 12.42
CA ALA A 313 2.83 -16.07 13.45
C ALA A 313 1.46 -15.36 13.45
N LEU A 314 0.93 -14.98 12.27
CA LEU A 314 -0.40 -14.38 12.16
C LEU A 314 -1.50 -15.29 12.72
N ALA A 315 -1.45 -16.59 12.46
CA ALA A 315 -2.41 -17.55 13.03
C ALA A 315 -2.32 -17.60 14.57
N GLY A 316 -1.12 -17.81 15.11
CA GLY A 316 -0.90 -17.90 16.56
C GLY A 316 -1.23 -16.58 17.28
N LEU A 317 -0.80 -15.45 16.73
CA LEU A 317 -1.10 -14.13 17.28
C LEU A 317 -2.60 -13.78 17.19
N SER A 318 -3.32 -14.20 16.15
CA SER A 318 -4.76 -13.99 16.05
C SER A 318 -5.52 -14.78 17.11
N ILE A 319 -5.08 -15.99 17.45
CA ILE A 319 -5.61 -16.77 18.58
C ILE A 319 -5.33 -16.02 19.89
N TRP A 320 -4.09 -15.58 20.09
CA TRP A 320 -3.73 -14.85 21.31
C TRP A 320 -4.49 -13.52 21.42
N PHE A 321 -4.67 -12.83 20.32
CA PHE A 321 -5.41 -11.56 20.29
C PHE A 321 -6.87 -11.70 20.74
N ALA A 322 -7.49 -12.87 20.53
CA ALA A 322 -8.85 -13.15 21.03
C ALA A 322 -8.97 -13.00 22.56
N PHE A 323 -7.92 -13.35 23.29
CA PHE A 323 -7.88 -13.37 24.76
C PHE A 323 -7.09 -12.22 25.37
N ALA A 324 -6.46 -11.36 24.54
CA ALA A 324 -5.63 -10.26 25.01
C ALA A 324 -6.48 -9.20 25.74
N GLN A 325 -6.01 -8.76 26.91
CA GLN A 325 -6.63 -7.72 27.74
C GLN A 325 -5.59 -6.66 28.13
N GLY A 326 -6.03 -5.45 28.43
CA GLY A 326 -5.16 -4.36 28.86
C GLY A 326 -4.00 -4.13 27.87
N TRP A 327 -2.80 -3.95 28.38
CA TRP A 327 -1.59 -3.67 27.59
C TRP A 327 -1.20 -4.78 26.62
N LEU A 328 -1.64 -6.01 26.84
CA LEU A 328 -1.41 -7.11 25.89
C LEU A 328 -2.09 -6.87 24.54
N VAL A 329 -3.19 -6.11 24.50
CA VAL A 329 -3.85 -5.70 23.26
C VAL A 329 -2.87 -4.93 22.37
N ILE A 330 -2.14 -3.95 22.94
CA ILE A 330 -1.15 -3.15 22.20
C ILE A 330 -0.03 -4.06 21.69
N ALA A 331 0.53 -4.91 22.54
CA ALA A 331 1.65 -5.76 22.18
C ALA A 331 1.28 -6.74 21.06
N VAL A 332 0.17 -7.48 21.20
CA VAL A 332 -0.24 -8.49 20.22
C VAL A 332 -0.68 -7.85 18.92
N TYR A 333 -1.44 -6.74 18.97
CA TYR A 333 -1.83 -6.00 17.75
C TYR A 333 -0.62 -5.46 17.01
N SER A 334 0.40 -4.96 17.72
CA SER A 334 1.62 -4.47 17.09
C SER A 334 2.41 -5.59 16.41
N LEU A 335 2.45 -6.80 17.01
CA LEU A 335 3.06 -7.98 16.38
C LEU A 335 2.26 -8.45 15.15
N LEU A 336 0.93 -8.44 15.21
CA LEU A 336 0.08 -8.70 14.03
C LEU A 336 0.39 -7.72 12.90
N THR A 337 0.49 -6.43 13.23
CA THR A 337 0.80 -5.37 12.27
C THR A 337 2.21 -5.52 11.68
N PHE A 338 3.19 -5.93 12.50
CA PHE A 338 4.55 -6.27 12.06
C PHE A 338 4.53 -7.39 11.01
N CYS A 339 3.85 -8.51 11.32
CA CYS A 339 3.78 -9.67 10.43
C CYS A 339 3.08 -9.35 9.11
N TYR A 340 1.92 -8.71 9.17
CA TYR A 340 1.15 -8.30 7.99
C TYR A 340 1.93 -7.34 7.10
N SER A 341 2.55 -6.31 7.70
CA SER A 341 3.33 -5.33 6.94
C SER A 341 4.62 -5.91 6.37
N GLY A 342 5.21 -6.87 7.08
CA GLY A 342 6.36 -7.64 6.62
C GLY A 342 6.03 -8.46 5.38
N GLU A 343 4.92 -9.21 5.41
CA GLU A 343 4.41 -9.97 4.26
C GLU A 343 4.18 -9.05 3.06
N ALA A 344 3.42 -7.96 3.24
CA ALA A 344 3.13 -7.00 2.18
C ALA A 344 4.41 -6.41 1.53
N ALA A 345 5.51 -6.31 2.28
CA ALA A 345 6.80 -5.84 1.76
C ALA A 345 7.60 -6.93 1.03
N VAL A 346 7.36 -8.21 1.30
CA VAL A 346 8.00 -9.34 0.61
C VAL A 346 7.34 -9.60 -0.76
N ILE A 347 6.03 -9.38 -0.90
CA ILE A 347 5.26 -9.70 -2.12
C ILE A 347 5.83 -9.08 -3.41
N PRO A 348 6.24 -7.80 -3.49
CA PRO A 348 6.81 -7.26 -4.73
C PRO A 348 8.05 -8.01 -5.22
N ALA A 349 8.88 -8.46 -4.28
CA ALA A 349 10.05 -9.27 -4.58
C ALA A 349 9.66 -10.69 -5.04
N ALA A 350 8.68 -11.31 -4.38
CA ALA A 350 8.16 -12.62 -4.77
C ALA A 350 7.55 -12.59 -6.19
N VAL A 351 6.78 -11.53 -6.54
CA VAL A 351 6.26 -11.32 -7.90
C VAL A 351 7.40 -11.23 -8.92
N THR A 352 8.44 -10.47 -8.59
CA THR A 352 9.60 -10.29 -9.48
C THR A 352 10.38 -11.60 -9.67
N ASP A 353 10.54 -12.37 -8.59
CA ASP A 353 11.26 -13.65 -8.62
C ASP A 353 10.47 -14.72 -9.41
N LEU A 354 9.13 -14.70 -9.31
CA LEU A 354 8.25 -15.65 -10.02
C LEU A 354 8.04 -15.30 -11.50
N PHE A 355 7.84 -14.00 -11.81
CA PHE A 355 7.32 -13.57 -13.12
C PHE A 355 8.25 -12.64 -13.90
N GLY A 356 9.40 -12.30 -13.33
CA GLY A 356 10.42 -11.45 -13.97
C GLY A 356 10.23 -9.96 -13.78
N GLN A 357 11.25 -9.18 -14.16
CA GLN A 357 11.33 -7.75 -13.87
C GLN A 357 10.67 -6.84 -14.92
N LYS A 358 10.53 -7.30 -16.18
CA LYS A 358 10.09 -6.46 -17.29
C LYS A 358 8.69 -5.86 -17.09
N ASN A 359 7.76 -6.66 -16.56
CA ASN A 359 6.38 -6.28 -16.32
C ASN A 359 6.06 -6.27 -14.82
N ALA A 360 7.07 -6.10 -13.95
CA ALA A 360 6.92 -6.29 -12.50
C ALA A 360 5.87 -5.35 -11.89
N GLY A 361 5.78 -4.10 -12.35
CA GLY A 361 4.80 -3.13 -11.84
C GLY A 361 3.36 -3.57 -12.08
N VAL A 362 3.03 -3.94 -13.32
CA VAL A 362 1.67 -4.40 -13.67
C VAL A 362 1.38 -5.76 -13.04
N ASN A 363 2.34 -6.69 -13.08
CA ASN A 363 2.21 -8.01 -12.46
C ASN A 363 1.96 -7.92 -10.95
N TYR A 364 2.67 -7.00 -10.26
CA TYR A 364 2.40 -6.70 -8.86
C TYR A 364 1.00 -6.12 -8.64
N GLY A 365 0.56 -5.21 -9.51
CA GLY A 365 -0.79 -4.66 -9.46
C GLY A 365 -1.87 -5.75 -9.50
N PHE A 366 -1.71 -6.74 -10.37
CA PHE A 366 -2.62 -7.89 -10.40
C PHE A 366 -2.54 -8.77 -9.15
N ALA A 367 -1.36 -8.99 -8.58
CA ALA A 367 -1.22 -9.70 -7.29
C ALA A 367 -1.87 -8.91 -6.15
N ALA A 368 -1.74 -7.57 -6.15
CA ALA A 368 -2.33 -6.68 -5.16
C ALA A 368 -3.89 -6.67 -5.18
N LEU A 369 -4.54 -7.15 -6.25
CA LEU A 369 -6.00 -7.39 -6.24
C LEU A 369 -6.42 -8.38 -5.14
N GLY A 370 -5.52 -9.25 -4.68
CA GLY A 370 -5.75 -10.06 -3.49
C GLY A 370 -6.09 -9.20 -2.26
N MET A 371 -5.42 -8.05 -2.09
CA MET A 371 -5.76 -7.10 -1.01
C MET A 371 -7.18 -6.54 -1.18
N SER A 372 -7.58 -6.24 -2.43
CA SER A 372 -8.93 -5.76 -2.73
C SER A 372 -9.99 -6.80 -2.35
N LEU A 373 -9.76 -8.06 -2.71
CA LEU A 373 -10.65 -9.15 -2.33
C LEU A 373 -10.70 -9.31 -0.80
N GLY A 374 -9.55 -9.34 -0.16
CA GLY A 374 -9.48 -9.60 1.28
C GLY A 374 -10.05 -8.44 2.13
N SER A 375 -9.76 -7.19 1.75
CA SER A 375 -10.19 -6.01 2.53
C SER A 375 -11.71 -5.79 2.53
N VAL A 376 -12.41 -6.20 1.48
CA VAL A 376 -13.88 -6.10 1.38
C VAL A 376 -14.53 -7.44 1.71
N GLY A 377 -13.98 -8.53 1.20
CA GLY A 377 -14.59 -9.85 1.33
C GLY A 377 -14.71 -10.33 2.77
N PHE A 378 -13.64 -10.18 3.58
CA PHE A 378 -13.68 -10.64 4.98
C PHE A 378 -14.60 -9.81 5.90
N PRO A 379 -14.63 -8.45 5.84
CA PRO A 379 -15.60 -7.68 6.59
C PRO A 379 -17.04 -7.99 6.19
N LEU A 380 -17.33 -8.15 4.89
CA LEU A 380 -18.65 -8.58 4.42
C LEU A 380 -18.98 -9.99 4.91
N ALA A 381 -18.06 -10.94 4.82
CA ALA A 381 -18.27 -12.28 5.35
C ALA A 381 -18.57 -12.26 6.85
N ALA A 382 -17.82 -11.46 7.63
CA ALA A 382 -18.07 -11.30 9.07
C ALA A 382 -19.48 -10.77 9.34
N ARG A 383 -19.93 -9.76 8.58
CA ARG A 383 -21.26 -9.15 8.70
C ARG A 383 -22.37 -10.14 8.31
N PHE A 384 -22.28 -10.78 7.14
CA PHE A 384 -23.32 -11.68 6.65
C PHE A 384 -23.45 -12.97 7.45
N LEU A 385 -22.34 -13.47 8.01
CA LEU A 385 -22.33 -14.68 8.82
C LEU A 385 -22.58 -14.41 10.31
N GLY A 386 -22.83 -13.15 10.71
CA GLY A 386 -22.99 -12.78 12.11
C GLY A 386 -21.75 -13.04 12.99
N LEU A 387 -20.56 -13.11 12.36
CA LEU A 387 -19.30 -13.43 13.04
C LEU A 387 -18.54 -12.18 13.49
N GLU A 388 -19.24 -11.09 13.77
CA GLU A 388 -18.57 -9.85 14.21
C GLU A 388 -17.83 -10.04 15.54
N ALA A 389 -18.38 -10.77 16.50
CA ALA A 389 -17.69 -11.16 17.72
C ALA A 389 -16.58 -12.22 17.47
N GLY A 390 -16.67 -12.97 16.39
CA GLY A 390 -15.74 -14.03 15.99
C GLY A 390 -14.69 -13.64 14.96
N ARG A 391 -14.45 -12.34 14.72
CA ARG A 391 -13.51 -11.82 13.70
C ARG A 391 -12.11 -12.46 13.78
N HIS A 392 -11.62 -12.74 14.99
CA HIS A 392 -10.33 -13.40 15.19
C HIS A 392 -10.29 -14.83 14.65
N TRP A 393 -11.40 -15.59 14.66
CA TRP A 393 -11.46 -16.93 14.08
C TRP A 393 -11.41 -16.89 12.55
N LEU A 394 -12.00 -15.86 11.93
CA LEU A 394 -11.84 -15.62 10.49
C LEU A 394 -10.37 -15.32 10.16
N ALA A 395 -9.68 -14.54 10.98
CA ALA A 395 -8.25 -14.24 10.79
C ALA A 395 -7.40 -15.50 10.95
N VAL A 396 -7.68 -16.36 11.95
CA VAL A 396 -7.00 -17.65 12.14
C VAL A 396 -7.20 -18.58 10.94
N GLY A 397 -8.46 -18.75 10.50
CA GLY A 397 -8.80 -19.59 9.36
C GLY A 397 -8.13 -19.11 8.07
N ALA A 398 -8.14 -17.79 7.84
CA ALA A 398 -7.46 -17.19 6.69
C ALA A 398 -5.94 -17.40 6.75
N ALA A 399 -5.31 -17.19 7.90
CA ALA A 399 -3.87 -17.42 8.05
C ALA A 399 -3.51 -18.90 7.84
N ALA A 400 -4.31 -19.83 8.36
CA ALA A 400 -4.11 -21.26 8.11
C ALA A 400 -4.26 -21.63 6.62
N ALA A 401 -5.29 -21.09 5.94
CA ALA A 401 -5.47 -21.28 4.51
C ALA A 401 -4.30 -20.69 3.69
N GLY A 402 -3.79 -19.53 4.09
CA GLY A 402 -2.61 -18.91 3.47
C GLY A 402 -1.36 -19.77 3.61
N LEU A 403 -1.14 -20.40 4.77
CA LEU A 403 -0.07 -21.39 4.96
C LEU A 403 -0.19 -22.55 3.97
N VAL A 404 -1.40 -23.08 3.77
CA VAL A 404 -1.64 -24.13 2.77
C VAL A 404 -1.27 -23.64 1.37
N CYS A 405 -1.70 -22.44 0.97
CA CYS A 405 -1.31 -21.86 -0.32
C CYS A 405 0.21 -21.76 -0.47
N LEU A 406 0.93 -21.34 0.56
CA LEU A 406 2.40 -21.23 0.57
C LEU A 406 3.11 -22.59 0.47
N VAL A 407 2.53 -23.65 1.07
CA VAL A 407 3.07 -25.02 0.90
C VAL A 407 3.07 -25.47 -0.54
N PHE A 408 2.04 -25.08 -1.31
CA PHE A 408 1.93 -25.40 -2.75
C PHE A 408 2.61 -24.41 -3.67
N LEU A 409 3.04 -23.24 -3.16
CA LEU A 409 3.75 -22.23 -3.94
C LEU A 409 5.18 -22.72 -4.22
N LYS A 410 5.43 -23.15 -5.47
CA LYS A 410 6.74 -23.62 -5.94
C LYS A 410 7.33 -22.62 -6.94
N PRO A 411 8.67 -22.53 -7.04
CA PRO A 411 9.30 -21.69 -8.07
C PRO A 411 8.82 -22.06 -9.46
N THR A 412 8.68 -21.08 -10.34
CA THR A 412 8.28 -21.30 -11.74
C THR A 412 9.35 -22.05 -12.54
N GLN A 413 10.63 -21.95 -12.16
CA GLN A 413 11.76 -22.78 -12.67
C GLN A 413 12.93 -22.70 -11.68
N GLY A 414 13.34 -23.84 -11.12
CA GLY A 414 14.67 -24.17 -10.57
C GLY A 414 15.41 -23.17 -9.64
N LYS A 415 14.90 -21.98 -9.39
CA LYS A 415 15.44 -21.02 -8.43
C LYS A 415 14.74 -21.20 -7.08
N ARG A 416 15.50 -21.09 -5.98
CA ARG A 416 14.92 -21.04 -4.64
C ARG A 416 14.06 -19.79 -4.51
N LEU A 417 12.77 -19.96 -4.22
CA LEU A 417 11.85 -18.92 -3.77
C LEU A 417 12.13 -18.56 -2.32
#